data_4bcc18f8e8c44b8a8e02c1607e792171
#
_entry.id   4bcc18f8e8c44b8a8e02c1607e792171
#
_cell.length_a   1.000
_cell.length_b   1.000
_cell.length_c   1.000
_cell.angle_alpha   90.00
_cell.angle_beta   90.00
_cell.angle_gamma   90.00
#
_symmetry.space_group_name_H-M   'P 1'
#
loop_
_entity.id
_entity.type
_entity.pdbx_description
1 polymer ?
#
loop_
_entity_poly.entity_id
_entity_poly.type
_entity_poly.pdbx_seq_one_letter_code
_entity_poly.pdbx_strand_id
1 'polypeptide(L)'
;MRTYLVFACLACLSCVALAQQATAPAKSVEDAQFGAVSADSGLKQMFEAKIKSEWEALKNKDKNGYAELLADDYQGVEVDGKGERNKIQALSELAETNVFTYTLWGFKLIPLGPDAAFVIYESTMQFPPKAQIRLSRVYITELWVKRAGQWKELHYQETHVK
;
A
#
# COMPACT_ATOMS: atom_id res chain seq x y z
N MET A 1 5.37 -28.85 73.86
CA MET A 1 4.15 -28.37 74.50
C MET A 1 3.21 -27.97 73.36
N ARG A 2 2.25 -28.82 72.99
CA ARG A 2 0.85 -28.81 73.46
C ARG A 2 0.28 -27.37 73.31
N THR A 3 -0.75 -27.01 72.57
CA THR A 3 -2.10 -27.55 72.64
C THR A 3 -2.98 -27.00 71.50
N TYR A 4 -3.80 -27.84 70.86
CA TYR A 4 -5.22 -27.76 70.46
C TYR A 4 -5.78 -26.51 69.77
N LEU A 5 -6.31 -26.61 68.57
CA LEU A 5 -7.64 -27.05 68.13
C LEU A 5 -8.80 -26.10 68.59
N VAL A 6 -9.43 -25.44 67.65
CA VAL A 6 -10.89 -25.34 67.59
C VAL A 6 -11.40 -25.14 66.16
N PHE A 7 -12.28 -26.02 65.74
CA PHE A 7 -13.16 -26.02 64.60
C PHE A 7 -14.21 -24.93 64.69
N ALA A 8 -14.51 -24.22 63.66
CA ALA A 8 -15.83 -23.63 63.46
C ALA A 8 -16.21 -23.69 61.95
N CYS A 9 -17.09 -24.63 61.64
CA CYS A 9 -17.92 -24.66 60.46
C CYS A 9 -18.89 -23.50 60.47
N LEU A 10 -18.96 -22.73 59.39
CA LEU A 10 -20.20 -22.05 59.03
C LEU A 10 -20.38 -22.10 57.52
N ALA A 11 -21.42 -22.83 57.15
CA ALA A 11 -21.96 -22.86 55.81
C ALA A 11 -22.71 -21.53 55.55
N CYS A 12 -22.51 -20.94 54.42
CA CYS A 12 -23.52 -20.02 53.89
C CYS A 12 -23.46 -19.86 52.38
N LEU A 13 -24.51 -20.32 51.81
CA LEU A 13 -25.23 -19.85 50.62
C LEU A 13 -24.46 -19.41 49.38
N SER A 14 -24.60 -20.25 48.41
CA SER A 14 -24.44 -20.04 46.98
C SER A 14 -25.36 -18.91 46.49
N CYS A 15 -24.80 -17.77 46.15
CA CYS A 15 -25.43 -16.85 45.23
C CYS A 15 -24.87 -17.09 43.83
N VAL A 16 -25.59 -17.86 43.03
CA VAL A 16 -25.39 -17.93 41.57
C VAL A 16 -25.91 -16.65 40.96
N ALA A 17 -25.02 -15.69 40.72
CA ALA A 17 -25.33 -14.57 39.85
C ALA A 17 -25.26 -15.07 38.40
N LEU A 18 -26.41 -15.27 37.77
CA LEU A 18 -26.53 -15.39 36.32
C LEU A 18 -26.08 -14.05 35.74
N ALA A 19 -24.84 -13.97 35.26
CA ALA A 19 -24.41 -12.93 34.35
C ALA A 19 -25.13 -13.19 33.01
N GLN A 20 -26.20 -12.42 32.72
CA GLN A 20 -26.72 -12.30 31.38
C GLN A 20 -25.62 -11.66 30.53
N GLN A 21 -24.91 -12.50 29.74
CA GLN A 21 -24.12 -12.02 28.64
C GLN A 21 -25.08 -11.41 27.62
N ALA A 22 -25.10 -10.09 27.56
CA ALA A 22 -25.70 -9.37 26.44
C ALA A 22 -24.89 -9.76 25.20
N THR A 23 -25.43 -10.68 24.40
CA THR A 23 -24.93 -10.95 23.05
C THR A 23 -25.11 -9.69 22.23
N ALA A 24 -23.99 -9.01 21.93
CA ALA A 24 -23.98 -7.96 20.91
C ALA A 24 -24.55 -8.56 19.60
N PRO A 25 -25.38 -7.84 18.87
CA PRO A 25 -25.92 -8.34 17.62
C PRO A 25 -24.75 -8.65 16.69
N ALA A 26 -24.67 -9.90 16.24
CA ALA A 26 -23.73 -10.30 15.22
C ALA A 26 -24.02 -9.45 13.98
N LYS A 27 -23.04 -8.63 13.55
CA LYS A 27 -23.11 -7.96 12.26
C LYS A 27 -23.39 -9.01 11.20
N SER A 28 -24.42 -8.79 10.37
CA SER A 28 -24.74 -9.71 9.32
C SER A 28 -23.55 -9.89 8.37
N VAL A 29 -23.37 -11.07 7.81
CA VAL A 29 -22.29 -11.36 6.87
C VAL A 29 -22.38 -10.42 5.65
N GLU A 30 -23.59 -10.01 5.26
CA GLU A 30 -23.83 -9.02 4.20
C GLU A 30 -23.25 -7.65 4.52
N ASP A 31 -23.41 -7.13 5.75
CA ASP A 31 -22.89 -5.83 6.14
C ASP A 31 -21.34 -5.83 6.15
N ALA A 32 -20.73 -6.96 6.53
CA ALA A 32 -19.28 -7.12 6.50
C ALA A 32 -18.74 -7.19 5.06
N GLN A 33 -19.46 -7.84 4.15
CA GLN A 33 -19.06 -8.00 2.76
C GLN A 33 -19.24 -6.70 1.97
N PHE A 34 -20.30 -5.95 2.21
CA PHE A 34 -20.55 -4.65 1.60
C PHE A 34 -19.54 -3.60 2.08
N GLY A 35 -19.19 -3.60 3.36
CA GLY A 35 -18.14 -2.74 3.92
C GLY A 35 -16.75 -3.04 3.37
N ALA A 36 -16.41 -4.30 3.14
CA ALA A 36 -15.13 -4.72 2.58
C ALA A 36 -14.98 -4.30 1.10
N VAL A 37 -16.01 -4.48 0.28
CA VAL A 37 -16.01 -4.05 -1.13
C VAL A 37 -15.90 -2.53 -1.27
N SER A 38 -16.56 -1.76 -0.40
CA SER A 38 -16.46 -0.30 -0.38
C SER A 38 -15.08 0.19 0.05
N ALA A 39 -14.48 -0.44 1.05
CA ALA A 39 -13.13 -0.11 1.53
C ALA A 39 -12.05 -0.42 0.48
N ASP A 40 -12.18 -1.54 -0.24
CA ASP A 40 -11.24 -1.95 -1.29
C ASP A 40 -11.32 -1.01 -2.51
N SER A 41 -12.52 -0.56 -2.89
CA SER A 41 -12.68 0.41 -3.97
C SER A 41 -12.08 1.78 -3.63
N GLY A 42 -12.21 2.25 -2.40
CA GLY A 42 -11.62 3.50 -1.93
C GLY A 42 -10.09 3.42 -1.87
N LEU A 43 -9.55 2.29 -1.41
CA LEU A 43 -8.11 2.07 -1.39
C LEU A 43 -7.52 2.03 -2.81
N LYS A 44 -8.17 1.36 -3.73
CA LYS A 44 -7.78 1.33 -5.15
C LYS A 44 -7.75 2.73 -5.76
N GLN A 45 -8.80 3.52 -5.61
CA GLN A 45 -8.85 4.90 -6.10
C GLN A 45 -7.74 5.77 -5.51
N MET A 46 -7.43 5.60 -4.23
CA MET A 46 -6.32 6.32 -3.59
C MET A 46 -4.98 5.99 -4.24
N PHE A 47 -4.68 4.70 -4.52
CA PHE A 47 -3.43 4.31 -5.18
C PHE A 47 -3.39 4.77 -6.64
N GLU A 48 -4.47 4.69 -7.39
CA GLU A 48 -4.55 5.24 -8.75
C GLU A 48 -4.23 6.74 -8.76
N ALA A 49 -4.73 7.51 -7.78
CA ALA A 49 -4.42 8.92 -7.65
C ALA A 49 -2.95 9.19 -7.30
N LYS A 50 -2.36 8.39 -6.38
CA LYS A 50 -0.94 8.50 -6.01
C LYS A 50 -0.02 8.19 -7.19
N ILE A 51 -0.26 7.10 -7.89
CA ILE A 51 0.49 6.69 -9.07
C ILE A 51 0.38 7.75 -10.18
N LYS A 52 -0.82 8.30 -10.39
CA LYS A 52 -0.97 9.42 -11.32
C LYS A 52 -0.14 10.64 -10.89
N SER A 53 -0.11 10.98 -9.60
CA SER A 53 0.72 12.09 -9.10
C SER A 53 2.21 11.83 -9.31
N GLU A 54 2.65 10.59 -9.16
CA GLU A 54 4.01 10.16 -9.44
C GLU A 54 4.37 10.37 -10.92
N TRP A 55 3.53 9.87 -11.84
CA TRP A 55 3.74 10.05 -13.27
C TRP A 55 3.71 11.53 -13.71
N GLU A 56 2.89 12.35 -13.08
CA GLU A 56 2.93 13.80 -13.30
C GLU A 56 4.22 14.42 -12.76
N ALA A 57 4.72 13.97 -11.61
CA ALA A 57 6.00 14.44 -11.07
C ALA A 57 7.17 14.03 -11.98
N LEU A 58 7.19 12.79 -12.49
CA LEU A 58 8.17 12.32 -13.48
C LEU A 58 8.14 13.16 -14.76
N LYS A 59 6.97 13.33 -15.35
CA LYS A 59 6.78 14.11 -16.59
C LYS A 59 7.18 15.56 -16.43
N ASN A 60 6.84 16.20 -15.32
CA ASN A 60 7.10 17.60 -15.03
C ASN A 60 8.47 17.84 -14.38
N LYS A 61 9.22 16.77 -14.08
CA LYS A 61 10.50 16.81 -13.37
C LYS A 61 10.38 17.46 -12.00
N ASP A 62 9.23 17.24 -11.33
CA ASP A 62 8.98 17.73 -9.98
C ASP A 62 9.68 16.83 -8.95
N LYS A 63 10.91 17.19 -8.64
CA LYS A 63 11.75 16.45 -7.70
C LYS A 63 11.15 16.37 -6.29
N ASN A 64 10.49 17.44 -5.85
CA ASN A 64 9.91 17.48 -4.51
C ASN A 64 8.66 16.60 -4.42
N GLY A 65 7.76 16.73 -5.38
CA GLY A 65 6.57 15.88 -5.47
C GLY A 65 6.92 14.40 -5.59
N TYR A 66 7.94 14.05 -6.39
CA TYR A 66 8.41 12.68 -6.49
C TYR A 66 9.03 12.17 -5.18
N ALA A 67 9.90 12.97 -4.55
CA ALA A 67 10.55 12.61 -3.29
C ALA A 67 9.57 12.32 -2.15
N GLU A 68 8.42 13.02 -2.14
CA GLU A 68 7.39 12.82 -1.14
C GLU A 68 6.61 11.49 -1.31
N LEU A 69 6.58 10.94 -2.51
CA LEU A 69 5.94 9.65 -2.76
C LEU A 69 6.83 8.48 -2.37
N LEU A 70 8.15 8.59 -2.51
CA LEU A 70 9.10 7.53 -2.26
C LEU A 70 9.39 7.33 -0.75
N ALA A 71 9.51 6.07 -0.33
CA ALA A 71 10.06 5.70 0.97
C ALA A 71 11.56 6.01 1.03
N ASP A 72 12.12 6.18 2.23
CA ASP A 72 13.56 6.46 2.36
C ASP A 72 14.43 5.24 1.99
N ASP A 73 13.86 4.06 2.14
CA ASP A 73 14.43 2.76 1.77
C ASP A 73 13.94 2.25 0.38
N TYR A 74 13.49 3.18 -0.48
CA TYR A 74 13.02 2.88 -1.85
C TYR A 74 14.07 2.18 -2.71
N GLN A 75 13.60 1.22 -3.50
CA GLN A 75 14.38 0.52 -4.53
C GLN A 75 13.57 0.40 -5.81
N GLY A 76 14.12 0.82 -6.94
CA GLY A 76 13.47 0.75 -8.25
C GLY A 76 14.32 0.02 -9.28
N VAL A 77 13.66 -0.68 -10.19
CA VAL A 77 14.31 -1.31 -11.37
C VAL A 77 13.51 -0.94 -12.61
N GLU A 78 14.13 -0.18 -13.50
CA GLU A 78 13.54 0.21 -14.78
C GLU A 78 14.05 -0.67 -15.92
N VAL A 79 13.37 -0.60 -17.07
CA VAL A 79 13.73 -1.38 -18.27
C VAL A 79 14.94 -0.85 -19.04
N ASP A 80 15.59 0.20 -18.57
CA ASP A 80 16.74 0.83 -19.24
C ASP A 80 18.08 0.07 -19.09
N GLY A 81 18.08 -1.01 -18.32
CA GLY A 81 19.25 -1.89 -18.15
C GLY A 81 20.31 -1.37 -17.19
N LYS A 82 20.08 -0.24 -16.51
CA LYS A 82 21.07 0.33 -15.57
C LYS A 82 21.05 -0.35 -14.18
N GLY A 83 20.06 -1.24 -13.92
CA GLY A 83 19.94 -1.98 -12.68
C GLY A 83 19.11 -1.26 -11.62
N GLU A 84 19.39 -1.59 -10.36
CA GLU A 84 18.66 -1.10 -9.20
C GLU A 84 19.04 0.36 -8.87
N ARG A 85 18.03 1.14 -8.45
CA ARG A 85 18.16 2.53 -8.02
C ARG A 85 17.57 2.71 -6.64
N ASN A 86 18.29 3.35 -5.75
CA ASN A 86 17.73 3.87 -4.51
C ASN A 86 17.07 5.25 -4.74
N LYS A 87 16.39 5.77 -3.72
CA LYS A 87 15.70 7.07 -3.76
C LYS A 87 16.60 8.22 -4.25
N ILE A 88 17.86 8.30 -3.79
CA ILE A 88 18.78 9.38 -4.16
C ILE A 88 19.09 9.31 -5.67
N GLN A 89 19.35 8.12 -6.18
CA GLN A 89 19.61 7.89 -7.61
C GLN A 89 18.38 8.22 -8.46
N ALA A 90 17.19 7.71 -8.09
CA ALA A 90 15.94 8.01 -8.80
C ALA A 90 15.68 9.53 -8.87
N LEU A 91 15.88 10.25 -7.77
CA LEU A 91 15.72 11.71 -7.73
C LEU A 91 16.83 12.47 -8.50
N SER A 92 18.01 11.90 -8.65
CA SER A 92 19.08 12.53 -9.44
C SER A 92 18.87 12.36 -10.94
N GLU A 93 18.31 11.22 -11.36
CA GLU A 93 18.05 10.89 -12.76
C GLU A 93 16.75 11.53 -13.29
N LEU A 94 15.90 12.06 -12.42
CA LEU A 94 14.65 12.71 -12.81
C LEU A 94 14.82 13.81 -13.87
N ALA A 95 15.93 14.55 -13.82
CA ALA A 95 16.25 15.59 -14.81
C ALA A 95 16.42 15.05 -16.24
N GLU A 96 16.81 13.77 -16.37
CA GLU A 96 17.02 13.08 -17.64
C GLU A 96 15.72 12.47 -18.20
N THR A 97 14.67 12.36 -17.38
CA THR A 97 13.37 11.83 -17.79
C THR A 97 12.79 12.67 -18.92
N ASN A 98 12.37 12.03 -20.01
CA ASN A 98 11.85 12.69 -21.21
C ASN A 98 10.48 12.17 -21.64
N VAL A 99 9.59 11.86 -20.70
CA VAL A 99 8.22 11.45 -21.01
C VAL A 99 7.44 12.66 -21.52
N PHE A 100 6.97 12.60 -22.78
CA PHE A 100 6.13 13.65 -23.38
C PHE A 100 4.67 13.50 -22.95
N THR A 101 4.14 12.26 -23.06
CA THR A 101 2.82 11.90 -22.55
C THR A 101 2.80 10.43 -22.14
N TYR A 102 1.82 10.05 -21.32
CA TYR A 102 1.65 8.67 -20.86
C TYR A 102 0.16 8.33 -20.72
N THR A 103 -0.12 7.04 -20.70
CA THR A 103 -1.44 6.50 -20.39
C THR A 103 -1.27 5.35 -19.40
N LEU A 104 -2.06 5.35 -18.33
CA LEU A 104 -2.07 4.32 -17.28
C LEU A 104 -3.38 3.54 -17.36
N TRP A 105 -3.32 2.22 -17.24
CA TRP A 105 -4.49 1.35 -17.35
C TRP A 105 -4.28 -0.01 -16.71
N GLY A 106 -5.37 -0.78 -16.53
CA GLY A 106 -5.31 -2.14 -16.04
C GLY A 106 -4.97 -2.29 -14.56
N PHE A 107 -5.21 -1.27 -13.73
CA PHE A 107 -4.89 -1.27 -12.30
C PHE A 107 -5.49 -2.45 -11.56
N LYS A 108 -4.61 -3.21 -10.90
CA LYS A 108 -4.94 -4.28 -9.95
C LYS A 108 -4.29 -3.95 -8.62
N LEU A 109 -5.10 -3.93 -7.56
CA LEU A 109 -4.66 -3.76 -6.19
C LEU A 109 -4.68 -5.11 -5.48
N ILE A 110 -3.61 -5.45 -4.78
CA ILE A 110 -3.48 -6.62 -3.92
C ILE A 110 -3.09 -6.12 -2.53
N PRO A 111 -4.04 -5.96 -1.60
CA PRO A 111 -3.72 -5.62 -0.22
C PRO A 111 -2.89 -6.72 0.43
N LEU A 112 -1.79 -6.35 1.09
CA LEU A 112 -0.90 -7.27 1.83
C LEU A 112 -1.08 -7.11 3.35
N GLY A 113 -2.10 -6.37 3.76
CA GLY A 113 -2.43 -6.05 5.13
C GLY A 113 -2.80 -4.57 5.30
N PRO A 114 -2.92 -4.06 6.52
CA PRO A 114 -3.36 -2.69 6.77
C PRO A 114 -2.32 -1.64 6.34
N ASP A 115 -1.04 -2.01 6.23
CA ASP A 115 0.07 -1.10 6.04
C ASP A 115 0.97 -1.45 4.84
N ALA A 116 0.54 -2.39 3.99
CA ALA A 116 1.23 -2.74 2.76
C ALA A 116 0.24 -3.10 1.64
N ALA A 117 0.58 -2.73 0.41
CA ALA A 117 -0.21 -3.03 -0.77
C ALA A 117 0.70 -3.18 -2.00
N PHE A 118 0.33 -4.09 -2.88
CA PHE A 118 0.97 -4.31 -4.16
C PHE A 118 0.03 -3.81 -5.27
N VAL A 119 0.54 -2.99 -6.16
CA VAL A 119 -0.22 -2.46 -7.30
C VAL A 119 0.45 -2.90 -8.58
N ILE A 120 -0.36 -3.36 -9.52
CA ILE A 120 0.07 -3.77 -10.86
C ILE A 120 -0.73 -2.97 -11.87
N TYR A 121 -0.06 -2.42 -12.88
CA TYR A 121 -0.71 -1.71 -13.97
C TYR A 121 0.16 -1.68 -15.23
N GLU A 122 -0.39 -1.19 -16.32
CA GLU A 122 0.35 -0.94 -17.55
C GLU A 122 0.51 0.56 -17.80
N SER A 123 1.66 0.94 -18.32
CA SER A 123 1.91 2.27 -18.87
C SER A 123 2.30 2.20 -20.32
N THR A 124 1.75 3.12 -21.10
CA THR A 124 2.24 3.44 -22.44
C THR A 124 2.82 4.84 -22.42
N MET A 125 4.12 4.96 -22.65
CA MET A 125 4.85 6.22 -22.68
C MET A 125 5.11 6.66 -24.12
N GLN A 126 4.90 7.93 -24.39
CA GLN A 126 5.36 8.56 -25.62
C GLN A 126 6.51 9.51 -25.31
N PHE A 127 7.55 9.46 -26.11
CA PHE A 127 8.72 10.31 -26.00
C PHE A 127 8.69 11.41 -27.08
N PRO A 128 9.46 12.49 -26.92
CA PRO A 128 9.51 13.58 -27.90
C PRO A 128 9.84 13.09 -29.32
N PRO A 129 9.40 13.81 -30.36
CA PRO A 129 9.59 13.41 -31.76
C PRO A 129 11.02 13.11 -32.20
N LYS A 130 12.01 13.67 -31.51
CA LYS A 130 13.44 13.48 -31.79
C LYS A 130 14.07 12.35 -30.97
N ALA A 131 13.32 11.71 -30.07
CA ALA A 131 13.83 10.58 -29.28
C ALA A 131 14.04 9.35 -30.19
N GLN A 132 15.06 8.56 -29.89
CA GLN A 132 15.35 7.31 -30.60
C GLN A 132 14.21 6.29 -30.45
N ILE A 133 13.65 6.19 -29.25
CA ILE A 133 12.46 5.41 -28.94
C ILE A 133 11.29 6.39 -28.86
N ARG A 134 10.24 6.15 -29.65
CA ARG A 134 9.05 7.01 -29.75
C ARG A 134 7.91 6.57 -28.84
N LEU A 135 7.83 5.28 -28.58
CA LEU A 135 6.78 4.63 -27.80
C LEU A 135 7.39 3.49 -26.99
N SER A 136 7.06 3.42 -25.72
CA SER A 136 7.36 2.27 -24.88
C SER A 136 6.10 1.84 -24.14
N ARG A 137 5.89 0.52 -24.04
CA ARG A 137 4.82 -0.06 -23.25
C ARG A 137 5.44 -0.99 -22.21
N VAL A 138 5.06 -0.81 -20.96
CA VAL A 138 5.60 -1.56 -19.84
C VAL A 138 4.51 -2.05 -18.91
N TYR A 139 4.69 -3.23 -18.33
CA TYR A 139 4.04 -3.66 -17.11
C TYR A 139 4.82 -3.10 -15.92
N ILE A 140 4.10 -2.58 -14.95
CA ILE A 140 4.67 -1.99 -13.75
C ILE A 140 4.10 -2.69 -12.54
N THR A 141 4.97 -2.94 -11.58
CA THR A 141 4.62 -3.45 -10.26
C THR A 141 5.22 -2.55 -9.20
N GLU A 142 4.39 -2.11 -8.26
CA GLU A 142 4.78 -1.25 -7.17
C GLU A 142 4.38 -1.87 -5.83
N LEU A 143 5.29 -1.80 -4.87
CA LEU A 143 5.01 -2.12 -3.47
C LEU A 143 4.92 -0.81 -2.68
N TRP A 144 3.76 -0.59 -2.11
CA TRP A 144 3.48 0.56 -1.25
C TRP A 144 3.41 0.13 0.20
N VAL A 145 3.98 0.95 1.09
CA VAL A 145 3.98 0.72 2.54
C VAL A 145 3.58 1.99 3.29
N LYS A 146 2.97 1.83 4.46
CA LYS A 146 2.75 2.97 5.35
C LYS A 146 3.99 3.26 6.17
N ARG A 147 4.43 4.51 6.13
CA ARG A 147 5.49 5.07 6.97
C ARG A 147 4.94 6.32 7.66
N ALA A 148 4.93 6.33 8.99
CA ALA A 148 4.36 7.42 9.80
C ALA A 148 2.91 7.79 9.38
N GLY A 149 2.08 6.79 9.08
CA GLY A 149 0.69 6.96 8.67
C GLY A 149 0.47 7.36 7.20
N GLN A 150 1.53 7.56 6.43
CA GLN A 150 1.46 7.92 5.01
C GLN A 150 1.89 6.76 4.12
N TRP A 151 1.18 6.56 3.01
CA TRP A 151 1.57 5.61 2.00
C TRP A 151 2.75 6.14 1.20
N LYS A 152 3.84 5.35 1.15
CA LYS A 152 5.07 5.60 0.41
C LYS A 152 5.38 4.41 -0.49
N GLU A 153 5.89 4.66 -1.66
CA GLU A 153 6.38 3.64 -2.56
C GLU A 153 7.71 3.10 -2.04
N LEU A 154 7.76 1.79 -1.82
CA LEU A 154 8.96 1.09 -1.35
C LEU A 154 9.71 0.44 -2.51
N HIS A 155 8.98 -0.07 -3.49
CA HIS A 155 9.60 -0.77 -4.62
C HIS A 155 8.84 -0.50 -5.91
N TYR A 156 9.59 -0.31 -6.99
CA TYR A 156 9.12 -0.12 -8.36
C TYR A 156 9.83 -1.08 -9.30
N GLN A 157 9.11 -1.70 -10.20
CA GLN A 157 9.71 -2.51 -11.26
C GLN A 157 8.93 -2.40 -12.56
N GLU A 158 9.67 -2.21 -13.64
CA GLU A 158 9.17 -2.25 -15.01
C GLU A 158 9.53 -3.54 -15.73
N THR A 159 8.66 -3.94 -16.64
CA THR A 159 8.91 -5.04 -17.59
C THR A 159 8.36 -4.67 -18.96
N HIS A 160 9.16 -4.76 -20.00
CA HIS A 160 8.70 -4.50 -21.38
C HIS A 160 7.55 -5.43 -21.78
N VAL A 161 6.53 -4.85 -22.38
CA VAL A 161 5.47 -5.59 -23.08
C VAL A 161 5.86 -5.67 -24.56
N LYS A 162 5.91 -6.89 -25.08
CA LYS A 162 6.17 -7.15 -26.51
C LYS A 162 4.90 -6.98 -27.35
#